data_b99a9c0fb424f37e92a20c68eb7f2766
#
_entry.id   b99a9c0fb424f37e92a20c68eb7f2766
#
_cell.length_a   1.000
_cell.length_b   1.000
_cell.length_c   1.000
_cell.angle_alpha   90.00
_cell.angle_beta   90.00
_cell.angle_gamma   90.00
#
_symmetry.space_group_name_H-M   'P 1'
#
loop_
_entity.id
_entity.type
_entity.pdbx_description
1 polymer ?
#
loop_
_entity_poly.entity_id
_entity_poly.type
_entity_poly.pdbx_seq_one_letter_code
_entity_poly.pdbx_strand_id
1 'polypeptide(L)'
;MCIRDRACTADLLLQVVDFSDPHHREQMQVTQETLKELQAGQIPCLYVMNKADLVMEESELPKVLGDRIYLSAKQGIGLAELLELIQKKLFGDYRECTFLIPYTDGAAVSRLQEQALVRSISYEADGVLISVSCKESDAGRYAAYAVSTSDDAETAFEREGA
;
A
#
# COMPACT_ATOMS: atom_id res chain seq x y z
N MET A 1 7.67 12.43 -24.02
CA MET A 1 7.06 12.14 -22.72
C MET A 1 7.70 13.07 -21.68
N CYS A 2 6.94 14.03 -21.19
CA CYS A 2 7.44 15.06 -20.27
C CYS A 2 7.44 14.53 -18.83
N ILE A 3 8.46 14.89 -18.03
CA ILE A 3 8.51 14.58 -16.58
C ILE A 3 7.26 15.11 -15.86
N ARG A 4 6.74 16.25 -16.31
CA ARG A 4 5.50 16.86 -15.80
C ARG A 4 4.29 15.93 -15.93
N ASP A 5 4.11 15.32 -17.11
CA ASP A 5 2.96 14.45 -17.36
C ASP A 5 2.98 13.19 -16.49
N ARG A 6 4.16 12.67 -16.18
CA ARG A 6 4.33 11.53 -15.30
C ARG A 6 4.05 11.86 -13.83
N ALA A 7 4.50 13.03 -13.37
CA ALA A 7 4.23 13.44 -12.00
C ALA A 7 2.73 13.64 -11.76
N CYS A 8 2.00 14.22 -12.72
CA CYS A 8 0.55 14.47 -12.60
C CYS A 8 -0.32 13.21 -12.69
N THR A 9 0.20 12.11 -13.23
CA THR A 9 -0.53 10.83 -13.40
C THR A 9 -0.10 9.76 -12.40
N ALA A 10 0.79 10.09 -11.47
CA ALA A 10 1.26 9.18 -10.45
C ALA A 10 0.20 9.01 -9.33
N ASP A 11 0.09 7.79 -8.81
CA ASP A 11 -0.73 7.50 -7.63
C ASP A 11 0.00 7.80 -6.32
N LEU A 12 1.33 7.82 -6.36
CA LEU A 12 2.21 8.12 -5.24
C LEU A 12 3.51 8.74 -5.74
N LEU A 13 4.01 9.74 -5.03
CA LEU A 13 5.32 10.35 -5.27
C LEU A 13 6.32 9.90 -4.20
N LEU A 14 7.52 9.60 -4.62
CA LEU A 14 8.65 9.38 -3.72
C LEU A 14 9.63 10.53 -3.91
N GLN A 15 9.77 11.39 -2.90
CA GLN A 15 10.81 12.40 -2.88
C GLN A 15 12.05 11.83 -2.19
N VAL A 16 13.04 11.46 -2.99
CA VAL A 16 14.32 10.95 -2.48
C VAL A 16 15.25 12.13 -2.18
N VAL A 17 15.71 12.19 -0.94
CA VAL A 17 16.50 13.30 -0.40
C VAL A 17 17.84 12.77 0.08
N ASP A 18 18.93 13.45 -0.27
CA ASP A 18 20.24 13.21 0.34
C ASP A 18 20.25 13.84 1.74
N PHE A 19 20.03 13.01 2.76
CA PHE A 19 19.94 13.48 4.15
C PHE A 19 21.29 13.95 4.70
N SER A 20 22.39 13.55 4.09
CA SER A 20 23.73 14.00 4.46
C SER A 20 24.06 15.42 3.96
N ASP A 21 23.30 15.95 3.00
CA ASP A 21 23.47 17.30 2.50
C ASP A 21 22.88 18.32 3.49
N PRO A 22 23.67 19.32 3.97
CA PRO A 22 23.17 20.34 4.89
C PRO A 22 22.05 21.21 4.29
N HIS A 23 21.95 21.29 2.95
CA HIS A 23 20.92 22.05 2.23
C HIS A 23 19.68 21.20 1.86
N HIS A 24 19.57 19.97 2.34
CA HIS A 24 18.47 19.06 1.98
C HIS A 24 17.07 19.68 2.23
N ARG A 25 16.93 20.51 3.26
CA ARG A 25 15.63 21.16 3.57
C ARG A 25 15.22 22.18 2.51
N GLU A 26 16.17 22.98 2.03
CA GLU A 26 15.93 23.95 0.96
C GLU A 26 15.58 23.24 -0.36
N GLN A 27 16.30 22.16 -0.68
CA GLN A 27 16.02 21.35 -1.86
C GLN A 27 14.62 20.70 -1.79
N MET A 28 14.20 20.21 -0.61
CA MET A 28 12.86 19.68 -0.40
C MET A 28 11.79 20.74 -0.64
N GLN A 29 11.99 21.95 -0.15
CA GLN A 29 11.05 23.06 -0.32
C GLN A 29 10.89 23.44 -1.80
N VAL A 30 11.99 23.58 -2.52
CA VAL A 30 11.96 23.87 -3.98
C VAL A 30 11.20 22.79 -4.74
N THR A 31 11.45 21.52 -4.40
CA THR A 31 10.72 20.40 -5.03
C THR A 31 9.22 20.48 -4.74
N GLN A 32 8.82 20.80 -3.49
CA GLN A 32 7.40 20.92 -3.13
C GLN A 32 6.71 22.09 -3.85
N GLU A 33 7.40 23.22 -3.99
CA GLU A 33 6.91 24.38 -4.74
C GLU A 33 6.70 24.01 -6.21
N THR A 34 7.66 23.32 -6.82
CA THR A 34 7.55 22.81 -8.19
C THR A 34 6.38 21.85 -8.37
N LEU A 35 6.17 20.92 -7.43
CA LEU A 35 5.03 20.00 -7.48
C LEU A 35 3.68 20.73 -7.38
N LYS A 36 3.60 21.81 -6.59
CA LYS A 36 2.39 22.63 -6.52
C LYS A 36 2.13 23.37 -7.84
N GLU A 37 3.16 23.94 -8.46
CA GLU A 37 3.04 24.58 -9.79
C GLU A 37 2.59 23.60 -10.88
N LEU A 38 2.99 22.33 -10.76
CA LEU A 38 2.61 21.25 -11.66
C LEU A 38 1.21 20.68 -11.37
N GLN A 39 0.47 21.22 -10.39
CA GLN A 39 -0.80 20.67 -9.91
C GLN A 39 -0.71 19.23 -9.36
N ALA A 40 0.48 18.76 -9.06
CA ALA A 40 0.75 17.45 -8.44
C ALA A 40 0.75 17.48 -6.91
N GLY A 41 0.46 18.64 -6.30
CA GLY A 41 0.46 18.82 -4.85
C GLY A 41 -0.64 18.05 -4.09
N GLN A 42 -1.63 17.52 -4.79
CA GLN A 42 -2.69 16.66 -4.22
C GLN A 42 -2.28 15.19 -4.15
N ILE A 43 -1.22 14.79 -4.85
CA ILE A 43 -0.77 13.40 -4.90
C ILE A 43 -0.03 13.08 -3.60
N PRO A 44 -0.34 11.94 -2.94
CA PRO A 44 0.38 11.55 -1.73
C PRO A 44 1.87 11.44 -2.00
N CYS A 45 2.69 11.92 -1.06
CA CYS A 45 4.14 11.91 -1.19
C CYS A 45 4.78 11.25 0.03
N LEU A 46 5.72 10.33 -0.21
CA LEU A 46 6.62 9.78 0.79
C LEU A 46 8.00 10.43 0.64
N TYR A 47 8.59 10.82 1.75
CA TYR A 47 9.93 11.41 1.81
C TYR A 47 10.93 10.34 2.20
N VAL A 48 11.83 10.01 1.29
CA VAL A 48 12.88 9.01 1.49
C VAL A 48 14.17 9.74 1.81
N MET A 49 14.51 9.80 3.10
CA MET A 49 15.74 10.43 3.61
C MET A 49 16.89 9.42 3.48
N ASN A 50 17.51 9.41 2.30
CA ASN A 50 18.58 8.47 1.96
C ASN A 50 19.93 8.96 2.50
N LYS A 51 20.90 8.05 2.60
CA LYS A 51 22.22 8.25 3.19
C LYS A 51 22.18 8.65 4.67
N ALA A 52 21.15 8.20 5.37
CA ALA A 52 20.99 8.51 6.78
C ALA A 52 22.09 7.89 7.65
N ASP A 53 22.76 6.83 7.17
CA ASP A 53 23.95 6.22 7.77
C ASP A 53 25.15 7.17 7.93
N LEU A 54 25.18 8.26 7.17
CA LEU A 54 26.24 9.29 7.30
C LEU A 54 25.96 10.33 8.39
N VAL A 55 24.74 10.37 8.93
CA VAL A 55 24.27 11.39 9.88
C VAL A 55 23.75 10.79 11.17
N MET A 56 23.24 9.57 11.12
CA MET A 56 22.62 8.82 12.25
C MET A 56 23.38 7.53 12.51
N GLU A 57 23.28 7.02 13.72
CA GLU A 57 23.83 5.69 14.05
C GLU A 57 23.02 4.59 13.37
N GLU A 58 23.69 3.50 12.94
CA GLU A 58 23.02 2.35 12.33
C GLU A 58 21.95 1.72 13.24
N SER A 59 22.14 1.79 14.54
CA SER A 59 21.20 1.30 15.57
C SER A 59 19.86 2.06 15.56
N GLU A 60 19.83 3.28 15.02
CA GLU A 60 18.63 4.10 14.90
C GLU A 60 17.91 3.91 13.55
N LEU A 61 18.51 3.18 12.61
CA LEU A 61 17.99 2.95 11.26
C LEU A 61 17.38 1.54 11.13
N PRO A 62 16.33 1.38 10.35
CA PRO A 62 15.52 2.42 9.70
C PRO A 62 14.61 3.15 10.69
N LYS A 63 14.35 4.43 10.45
CA LYS A 63 13.45 5.24 11.26
C LYS A 63 12.30 5.75 10.41
N VAL A 64 11.07 5.51 10.86
CA VAL A 64 9.86 5.96 10.18
C VAL A 64 9.15 7.00 11.04
N LEU A 65 8.89 8.18 10.47
CA LEU A 65 8.19 9.29 11.11
C LEU A 65 7.08 9.81 10.17
N GLY A 66 5.87 9.30 10.33
CA GLY A 66 4.76 9.62 9.46
C GLY A 66 5.04 9.25 8.00
N ASP A 67 5.10 10.24 7.13
CA ASP A 67 5.38 10.05 5.70
C ASP A 67 6.88 10.13 5.36
N ARG A 68 7.76 10.08 6.35
CA ARG A 68 9.22 10.13 6.19
C ARG A 68 9.85 8.82 6.64
N ILE A 69 10.78 8.32 5.85
CA ILE A 69 11.63 7.19 6.20
C ILE A 69 13.10 7.59 6.06
N TYR A 70 13.87 7.30 7.10
CA TYR A 70 15.32 7.45 7.11
C TYR A 70 15.95 6.09 6.86
N LEU A 71 16.75 5.99 5.82
CA LEU A 71 17.32 4.74 5.35
C LEU A 71 18.71 4.92 4.74
N SER A 72 19.38 3.82 4.46
CA SER A 72 20.59 3.77 3.65
C SER A 72 20.41 2.77 2.50
N ALA A 73 20.14 3.27 1.31
CA ALA A 73 20.01 2.43 0.12
C ALA A 73 21.30 1.68 -0.20
N LYS A 74 22.45 2.31 0.05
CA LYS A 74 23.77 1.69 -0.17
C LYS A 74 24.00 0.47 0.71
N GLN A 75 23.55 0.52 1.97
CA GLN A 75 23.70 -0.57 2.92
C GLN A 75 22.50 -1.53 2.91
N GLY A 76 21.45 -1.24 2.15
CA GLY A 76 20.22 -2.02 2.11
C GLY A 76 19.34 -1.88 3.35
N ILE A 77 19.61 -0.89 4.22
CA ILE A 77 18.87 -0.67 5.46
C ILE A 77 17.59 0.12 5.17
N GLY A 78 16.44 -0.40 5.58
CA GLY A 78 15.15 0.29 5.49
C GLY A 78 14.42 0.12 4.17
N LEU A 79 14.89 -0.73 3.26
CA LEU A 79 14.22 -0.97 1.97
C LEU A 79 12.92 -1.78 2.13
N ALA A 80 12.87 -2.72 3.05
CA ALA A 80 11.67 -3.50 3.34
C ALA A 80 10.58 -2.59 3.93
N GLU A 81 10.94 -1.75 4.90
CA GLU A 81 10.04 -0.78 5.53
C GLU A 81 9.54 0.27 4.53
N LEU A 82 10.39 0.69 3.58
CA LEU A 82 9.96 1.56 2.49
C LEU A 82 8.90 0.89 1.62
N LEU A 83 9.08 -0.37 1.27
CA LEU A 83 8.10 -1.12 0.49
C LEU A 83 6.76 -1.27 1.23
N GLU A 84 6.79 -1.53 2.53
CA GLU A 84 5.59 -1.58 3.37
C GLU A 84 4.85 -0.23 3.40
N LEU A 85 5.59 0.89 3.52
CA LEU A 85 5.01 2.23 3.45
C LEU A 85 4.38 2.53 2.09
N ILE A 86 5.03 2.14 1.01
CA ILE A 86 4.49 2.29 -0.35
C ILE A 86 3.21 1.49 -0.49
N GLN A 87 3.21 0.22 -0.08
CA GLN A 87 2.03 -0.64 -0.12
C GLN A 87 0.89 -0.05 0.72
N LYS A 88 1.18 0.41 1.93
CA LYS A 88 0.19 1.05 2.80
C LYS A 88 -0.40 2.32 2.19
N LYS A 89 0.43 3.15 1.52
CA LYS A 89 -0.04 4.39 0.88
C LYS A 89 -0.87 4.13 -0.38
N LEU A 90 -0.47 3.14 -1.18
CA LEU A 90 -1.18 2.80 -2.42
C LEU A 90 -2.43 1.97 -2.17
N PHE A 91 -2.39 1.08 -1.18
CA PHE A 91 -3.41 0.05 -0.94
C PHE A 91 -3.98 0.09 0.47
N GLY A 92 -3.71 1.15 1.25
CA GLY A 92 -4.15 1.26 2.65
C GLY A 92 -5.68 1.26 2.84
N ASP A 93 -6.43 1.63 1.81
CA ASP A 93 -7.89 1.54 1.76
C ASP A 93 -8.38 0.19 1.21
N TYR A 94 -7.45 -0.72 0.86
CA TYR A 94 -7.78 -2.04 0.36
C TYR A 94 -7.88 -3.03 1.52
N ARG A 95 -8.98 -3.75 1.55
CA ARG A 95 -9.22 -4.87 2.48
C ARG A 95 -9.28 -6.17 1.71
N GLU A 96 -8.82 -7.23 2.34
CA GLU A 96 -9.08 -8.58 1.85
C GLU A 96 -10.50 -8.96 2.23
N CYS A 97 -11.29 -9.24 1.21
CA CYS A 97 -12.68 -9.63 1.34
C CYS A 97 -12.91 -10.94 0.59
N THR A 98 -13.72 -11.81 1.16
CA THR A 98 -14.16 -13.04 0.50
C THR A 98 -15.65 -12.93 0.26
N PHE A 99 -16.05 -13.14 -0.99
CA PHE A 99 -17.45 -13.09 -1.42
C PHE A 99 -17.87 -14.44 -1.99
N LEU A 100 -19.06 -14.88 -1.62
CA LEU A 100 -19.73 -16.01 -2.25
C LEU A 100 -20.82 -15.46 -3.18
N ILE A 101 -20.54 -15.44 -4.47
CA ILE A 101 -21.45 -14.87 -5.49
C ILE A 101 -22.21 -16.00 -6.15
N PRO A 102 -23.55 -16.01 -6.08
CA PRO A 102 -24.34 -17.04 -6.73
C PRO A 102 -24.14 -17.04 -8.24
N TYR A 103 -24.23 -18.19 -8.87
CA TYR A 103 -24.06 -18.35 -10.32
C TYR A 103 -25.02 -17.52 -11.16
N THR A 104 -26.12 -17.07 -10.57
CA THR A 104 -27.11 -16.20 -11.22
C THR A 104 -26.59 -14.77 -11.44
N ASP A 105 -25.54 -14.34 -10.70
CA ASP A 105 -24.93 -13.01 -10.83
C ASP A 105 -23.48 -13.07 -11.32
N GLY A 106 -23.28 -13.73 -12.46
CA GLY A 106 -21.95 -13.80 -13.10
C GLY A 106 -21.37 -12.42 -13.48
N ALA A 107 -22.23 -11.42 -13.64
CA ALA A 107 -21.80 -10.05 -13.91
C ALA A 107 -21.05 -9.44 -12.71
N ALA A 108 -21.39 -9.77 -11.48
CA ALA A 108 -20.70 -9.33 -10.28
C ALA A 108 -19.29 -9.92 -10.21
N VAL A 109 -19.13 -11.20 -10.57
CA VAL A 109 -17.82 -11.87 -10.63
C VAL A 109 -16.91 -11.18 -11.64
N SER A 110 -17.41 -10.92 -12.85
CA SER A 110 -16.63 -10.25 -13.90
C SER A 110 -16.19 -8.84 -13.49
N ARG A 111 -17.06 -8.06 -12.87
CA ARG A 111 -16.72 -6.71 -12.38
C ARG A 111 -15.68 -6.75 -11.28
N LEU A 112 -15.77 -7.69 -10.34
CA LEU A 112 -14.76 -7.85 -9.30
C LEU A 112 -13.40 -8.22 -9.90
N GLN A 113 -13.37 -9.06 -10.92
CA GLN A 113 -12.13 -9.42 -11.61
C GLN A 113 -11.48 -8.23 -12.34
N GLU A 114 -12.29 -7.30 -12.84
CA GLU A 114 -11.79 -6.10 -13.53
C GLU A 114 -11.35 -4.98 -12.57
N GLN A 115 -12.01 -4.85 -11.40
CA GLN A 115 -11.84 -3.70 -10.50
C GLN A 115 -11.02 -4.01 -9.25
N ALA A 116 -10.85 -5.27 -8.90
CA ALA A 116 -10.16 -5.70 -7.69
C ALA A 116 -9.00 -6.66 -8.00
N LEU A 117 -8.04 -6.72 -7.10
CA LEU A 117 -6.97 -7.70 -7.20
C LEU A 117 -7.46 -9.06 -6.69
N VAL A 118 -7.70 -9.99 -7.61
CA VAL A 118 -8.14 -11.35 -7.27
C VAL A 118 -6.99 -12.15 -6.67
N ARG A 119 -7.21 -12.71 -5.49
CA ARG A 119 -6.27 -13.59 -4.79
C ARG A 119 -6.53 -15.06 -5.10
N SER A 120 -7.79 -15.46 -5.01
CA SER A 120 -8.22 -16.82 -5.31
C SER A 120 -9.66 -16.87 -5.80
N ILE A 121 -9.98 -17.87 -6.60
CA ILE A 121 -11.32 -18.18 -7.06
C ILE A 121 -11.55 -19.68 -6.84
N SER A 122 -12.65 -20.02 -6.18
CA SER A 122 -13.12 -21.39 -6.00
C SER A 122 -14.58 -21.51 -6.43
N TYR A 123 -14.93 -22.61 -7.04
CA TYR A 123 -16.30 -22.88 -7.49
C TYR A 123 -16.96 -23.83 -6.49
N GLU A 124 -17.92 -23.30 -5.75
CA GLU A 124 -18.66 -24.03 -4.74
C GLU A 124 -20.04 -24.46 -5.25
N ALA A 125 -20.75 -25.29 -4.49
CA ALA A 125 -22.09 -25.74 -4.87
C ALA A 125 -23.10 -24.60 -4.99
N ASP A 126 -22.95 -23.57 -4.16
CA ASP A 126 -23.90 -22.45 -4.05
C ASP A 126 -23.47 -21.21 -4.85
N GLY A 127 -22.28 -21.20 -5.43
CA GLY A 127 -21.78 -20.06 -6.19
C GLY A 127 -20.26 -20.06 -6.35
N VAL A 128 -19.74 -18.91 -6.74
CA VAL A 128 -18.30 -18.65 -6.89
C VAL A 128 -17.78 -17.98 -5.63
N LEU A 129 -16.89 -18.65 -4.92
CA LEU A 129 -16.16 -18.08 -3.80
C LEU A 129 -14.94 -17.34 -4.35
N ILE A 130 -14.91 -16.03 -4.21
CA ILE A 130 -13.84 -15.18 -4.71
C ILE A 130 -13.22 -14.38 -3.57
N SER A 131 -11.92 -14.53 -3.38
CA SER A 131 -11.13 -13.71 -2.45
C SER A 131 -10.41 -12.62 -3.23
N VAL A 132 -10.66 -11.37 -2.83
CA VAL A 132 -10.15 -10.19 -3.51
C VAL A 132 -9.61 -9.18 -2.51
N SER A 133 -8.61 -8.42 -2.95
CA SER A 133 -8.20 -7.19 -2.30
C SER A 133 -8.89 -6.03 -3.02
N CYS A 134 -9.85 -5.36 -2.37
CA CYS A 134 -10.63 -4.28 -2.96
C CYS A 134 -10.74 -3.08 -2.02
N LYS A 135 -11.12 -1.93 -2.58
CA LYS A 135 -11.37 -0.72 -1.79
C LYS A 135 -12.59 -0.92 -0.88
N GLU A 136 -12.56 -0.29 0.29
CA GLU A 136 -13.66 -0.36 1.25
C GLU A 136 -15.01 0.09 0.64
N SER A 137 -14.97 1.09 -0.25
CA SER A 137 -16.15 1.55 -1.01
C SER A 137 -16.74 0.46 -1.91
N ASP A 138 -15.88 -0.36 -2.50
CA ASP A 138 -16.30 -1.46 -3.39
C ASP A 138 -16.74 -2.68 -2.58
N ALA A 139 -16.07 -2.95 -1.46
CA ALA A 139 -16.51 -3.98 -0.52
C ALA A 139 -17.94 -3.75 -0.03
N GLY A 140 -18.32 -2.49 0.20
CA GLY A 140 -19.69 -2.11 0.57
C GLY A 140 -20.75 -2.47 -0.48
N ARG A 141 -20.42 -2.42 -1.78
CA ARG A 141 -21.34 -2.81 -2.86
C ARG A 141 -21.64 -4.31 -2.89
N TYR A 142 -20.67 -5.11 -2.47
CA TYR A 142 -20.77 -6.56 -2.45
C TYR A 142 -21.01 -7.12 -1.05
N ALA A 143 -21.37 -6.28 -0.08
CA ALA A 143 -21.60 -6.66 1.31
C ALA A 143 -22.65 -7.78 1.47
N ALA A 144 -23.64 -7.85 0.55
CA ALA A 144 -24.64 -8.92 0.52
C ALA A 144 -24.05 -10.30 0.22
N TYR A 145 -22.89 -10.38 -0.40
CA TYR A 145 -22.18 -11.61 -0.77
C TYR A 145 -20.98 -11.89 0.14
N ALA A 146 -20.72 -11.02 1.14
CA ALA A 146 -19.58 -11.15 2.03
C ALA A 146 -19.69 -12.41 2.90
N VAL A 147 -18.68 -13.24 2.85
CA VAL A 147 -18.50 -14.37 3.76
C VAL A 147 -17.58 -13.90 4.88
N SER A 148 -18.05 -13.94 6.13
CA SER A 148 -17.20 -13.67 7.29
C SER A 148 -16.10 -14.73 7.31
N THR A 149 -14.88 -14.39 6.95
CA THR A 149 -13.72 -15.17 7.34
C THR A 149 -13.55 -14.99 8.84
N SER A 150 -14.10 -15.93 9.61
CA SER A 150 -13.77 -16.05 11.03
C SER A 150 -12.30 -16.40 11.13
N ASP A 151 -11.49 -15.43 11.50
CA ASP A 151 -10.11 -15.59 11.98
C ASP A 151 -10.08 -16.27 13.36
N ASP A 152 -10.90 -17.30 13.57
CA ASP A 152 -11.00 -18.05 14.82
C ASP A 152 -10.60 -19.53 14.69
N ALA A 153 -9.64 -19.83 13.79
CA ALA A 153 -9.16 -21.21 13.64
C ALA A 153 -7.76 -21.48 14.22
N GLU A 154 -7.15 -20.55 14.98
CA GLU A 154 -5.79 -20.75 15.52
C GLU A 154 -5.70 -20.77 17.06
N THR A 155 -6.79 -21.03 17.78
CA THR A 155 -6.72 -21.21 19.26
C THR A 155 -7.36 -22.51 19.75
N ALA A 156 -7.59 -23.50 18.90
CA ALA A 156 -8.20 -24.78 19.31
C ALA A 156 -7.23 -25.97 19.36
N PHE A 157 -5.91 -25.80 19.22
CA PHE A 157 -4.96 -26.95 19.26
C PHE A 157 -4.03 -26.99 20.45
N GLU A 158 -4.25 -26.21 21.52
CA GLU A 158 -3.46 -26.32 22.75
C GLU A 158 -4.34 -26.56 24.00
N ARG A 159 -5.23 -27.55 23.96
CA ARG A 159 -5.83 -28.09 25.19
C ARG A 159 -6.28 -29.54 25.05
N GLU A 160 -5.36 -30.43 24.71
CA GLU A 160 -5.45 -31.85 25.10
C GLU A 160 -4.05 -32.46 25.11
N GLY A 161 -3.42 -32.38 26.25
CA GLY A 161 -2.08 -32.91 26.48
C GLY A 161 -1.63 -32.71 27.92
N ALA A 162 -2.43 -33.15 28.82
CA ALA A 162 -1.97 -33.37 30.20
C ALA A 162 -2.43 -34.76 30.65
#